data_126262b1909f2e02fa4fa072c8bc460d
#
_entry.id   126262b1909f2e02fa4fa072c8bc460d
#
_cell.length_a   1.000
_cell.length_b   1.000
_cell.length_c   1.000
_cell.angle_alpha   90.00
_cell.angle_beta   90.00
_cell.angle_gamma   90.00
#
_symmetry.space_group_name_H-M   'P 1'
#
loop_
_entity.id
_entity.type
_entity.pdbx_description
1 polymer ?
#
loop_
_entity_poly.entity_id
_entity_poly.type
_entity_poly.pdbx_seq_one_letter_code
_entity_poly.pdbx_strand_id
1 'polypeptide(L)'
;EVRFKFKKLTSQEMNIFTSIYELEEQGLIVDYSLLSQKLNLTEISIRDYIRKLISKGIPIIKNKENNKKIIISINPDLKRIASIQTIQMLREL
;
A
#
# COMPACT_ATOMS: atom_id res chain seq x y z
N GLU A 1 -10.54 -11.22 -8.50
CA GLU A 1 -10.26 -11.73 -7.17
C GLU A 1 -8.96 -11.16 -6.60
N VAL A 2 -8.93 -10.90 -5.30
CA VAL A 2 -7.80 -10.27 -4.60
C VAL A 2 -6.50 -11.07 -4.80
N ARG A 3 -6.56 -12.39 -4.68
CA ARG A 3 -5.39 -13.24 -4.81
C ARG A 3 -4.63 -13.02 -6.11
N PHE A 4 -5.34 -12.96 -7.23
CA PHE A 4 -4.71 -12.77 -8.52
C PHE A 4 -4.09 -11.39 -8.67
N LYS A 5 -4.72 -10.39 -8.06
CA LYS A 5 -4.18 -9.03 -8.11
C LYS A 5 -2.82 -8.95 -7.44
N PHE A 6 -2.67 -9.58 -6.28
CA PHE A 6 -1.39 -9.57 -5.58
C PHE A 6 -0.31 -10.37 -6.29
N LYS A 7 -0.68 -11.43 -7.01
CA LYS A 7 0.29 -12.19 -7.80
C LYS A 7 0.93 -11.37 -8.92
N LYS A 8 0.25 -10.32 -9.39
CA LYS A 8 0.77 -9.47 -10.46
C LYS A 8 1.75 -8.43 -9.97
N LEU A 9 1.95 -8.29 -8.68
CA LEU A 9 2.82 -7.27 -8.13
C LEU A 9 4.28 -7.69 -8.21
N THR A 10 5.15 -6.72 -8.53
CA THR A 10 6.58 -6.90 -8.38
C THR A 10 6.94 -6.96 -6.90
N SER A 11 8.15 -7.40 -6.59
CA SER A 11 8.62 -7.45 -5.21
C SER A 11 8.61 -6.06 -4.57
N GLN A 12 9.00 -5.03 -5.31
CA GLN A 12 9.03 -3.68 -4.78
C GLN A 12 7.61 -3.15 -4.55
N GLU A 13 6.69 -3.42 -5.46
CA GLU A 13 5.28 -3.04 -5.26
C GLU A 13 4.71 -3.70 -4.03
N MET A 14 4.99 -4.98 -3.83
CA MET A 14 4.53 -5.69 -2.64
C MET A 14 5.14 -5.11 -1.37
N ASN A 15 6.41 -4.73 -1.43
CA ASN A 15 7.09 -4.12 -0.30
C ASN A 15 6.42 -2.79 0.11
N ILE A 16 6.04 -1.99 -0.86
CA ILE A 16 5.34 -0.72 -0.58
C ILE A 16 3.97 -1.00 0.03
N PHE A 17 3.22 -1.93 -0.52
CA PHE A 17 1.93 -2.31 0.03
C PHE A 17 2.05 -2.79 1.47
N THR A 18 3.01 -3.70 1.73
CA THR A 18 3.26 -4.23 3.07
C THR A 18 3.60 -3.13 4.05
N SER A 19 4.41 -2.16 3.61
CA SER A 19 4.80 -1.03 4.45
C SER A 19 3.60 -0.18 4.85
N ILE A 20 2.70 0.10 3.91
CA ILE A 20 1.47 0.83 4.22
C ILE A 20 0.65 0.06 5.25
N TYR A 21 0.46 -1.23 5.02
CA TYR A 21 -0.32 -2.08 5.91
C TYR A 21 0.24 -2.05 7.33
N GLU A 22 1.54 -2.26 7.47
CA GLU A 22 2.20 -2.32 8.77
C GLU A 22 2.16 -0.98 9.51
N LEU A 23 2.38 0.11 8.79
CA LEU A 23 2.33 1.44 9.41
C LEU A 23 0.93 1.75 9.92
N GLU A 24 -0.10 1.39 9.17
CA GLU A 24 -1.48 1.57 9.62
C GLU A 24 -1.79 0.70 10.83
N GLU A 25 -1.28 -0.52 10.87
CA GLU A 25 -1.47 -1.41 12.03
C GLU A 25 -0.82 -0.85 13.29
N GLN A 26 0.22 -0.04 13.13
CA GLN A 26 0.86 0.67 14.24
C GLN A 26 0.09 1.93 14.66
N GLY A 27 -1.01 2.23 13.98
CA GLY A 27 -1.81 3.41 14.28
C GLY A 27 -1.31 4.70 13.68
N LEU A 28 -0.37 4.60 12.73
CA LEU A 28 0.22 5.78 12.10
C LEU A 28 -0.61 6.21 10.89
N ILE A 29 -0.60 7.51 10.63
CA ILE A 29 -1.19 8.08 9.43
C ILE A 29 -0.12 8.08 8.34
N VAL A 30 -0.39 7.42 7.23
CA VAL A 30 0.61 7.18 6.19
C VAL A 30 0.48 8.24 5.10
N ASP A 31 1.60 8.87 4.76
CA ASP A 31 1.69 9.80 3.63
C ASP A 31 2.95 9.48 2.81
N TYR A 32 3.15 10.20 1.73
CA TYR A 32 4.31 9.95 0.86
C TYR A 32 5.63 10.19 1.58
N SER A 33 5.68 11.20 2.45
CA SER A 33 6.89 11.51 3.19
C SER A 33 7.29 10.37 4.12
N LEU A 34 6.32 9.82 4.86
CA LEU A 34 6.58 8.71 5.78
C LEU A 34 7.06 7.47 5.02
N LEU A 35 6.42 7.15 3.90
CA LEU A 35 6.83 6.02 3.07
C LEU A 35 8.22 6.23 2.48
N SER A 36 8.50 7.46 2.04
CA SER A 36 9.81 7.81 1.51
C SER A 36 10.91 7.56 2.55
N GLN A 37 10.68 7.98 3.78
CA GLN A 37 11.64 7.78 4.86
C GLN A 37 11.81 6.31 5.21
N LYS A 38 10.71 5.59 5.35
CA LYS A 38 10.75 4.17 5.74
C LYS A 38 11.46 3.32 4.70
N LEU A 39 11.20 3.58 3.42
CA LEU A 39 11.69 2.74 2.33
C LEU A 39 12.95 3.28 1.67
N ASN A 40 13.41 4.46 2.09
CA ASN A 40 14.57 5.11 1.50
C ASN A 40 14.43 5.30 0.00
N LEU A 41 13.26 5.74 -0.42
CA LEU A 41 12.92 6.05 -1.81
C LEU A 41 12.46 7.51 -1.89
N THR A 42 12.57 8.10 -3.07
CA THR A 42 12.06 9.46 -3.26
C THR A 42 10.53 9.45 -3.24
N GLU A 43 9.93 10.60 -2.88
CA GLU A 43 8.48 10.72 -2.93
C GLU A 43 7.93 10.54 -4.34
N ILE A 44 8.68 10.96 -5.34
CA ILE A 44 8.29 10.77 -6.74
C ILE A 44 8.19 9.28 -7.06
N SER A 45 9.17 8.50 -6.63
CA SER A 45 9.14 7.05 -6.82
C SER A 45 7.95 6.42 -6.09
N ILE A 46 7.70 6.85 -4.85
CA ILE A 46 6.56 6.33 -4.08
C ILE A 46 5.25 6.63 -4.80
N ARG A 47 5.06 7.86 -5.27
CA ARG A 47 3.85 8.23 -6.02
C ARG A 47 3.64 7.34 -7.23
N ASP A 48 4.72 7.06 -7.96
CA ASP A 48 4.66 6.19 -9.13
C ASP A 48 4.24 4.76 -8.77
N TYR A 49 4.83 4.21 -7.71
CA TYR A 49 4.47 2.87 -7.24
C TYR A 49 3.03 2.80 -6.76
N ILE A 50 2.55 3.81 -6.02
CA ILE A 50 1.16 3.84 -5.56
C ILE A 50 0.21 3.87 -6.76
N ARG A 51 0.52 4.68 -7.78
CA ARG A 51 -0.29 4.72 -9.00
C ARG A 51 -0.33 3.36 -9.69
N LYS A 52 0.80 2.67 -9.76
CA LYS A 52 0.87 1.33 -10.35
C LYS A 52 0.06 0.32 -9.55
N LEU A 53 0.13 0.38 -8.23
CA LEU A 53 -0.66 -0.51 -7.36
C LEU A 53 -2.15 -0.31 -7.62
N ILE A 54 -2.60 0.93 -7.67
CA ILE A 54 -4.00 1.24 -7.93
C ILE A 54 -4.41 0.75 -9.31
N SER A 55 -3.57 0.95 -10.32
CA SER A 55 -3.87 0.50 -11.68
C SER A 55 -3.97 -1.01 -11.79
N LYS A 56 -3.28 -1.74 -10.92
CA LYS A 56 -3.35 -3.20 -10.87
C LYS A 56 -4.52 -3.69 -10.02
N GLY A 57 -5.36 -2.78 -9.54
CA GLY A 57 -6.56 -3.14 -8.81
C GLY A 57 -6.37 -3.36 -7.31
N ILE A 58 -5.24 -2.95 -6.76
CA ILE A 58 -5.00 -3.04 -5.32
C ILE A 58 -5.83 -1.94 -4.63
N PRO A 59 -6.58 -2.28 -3.57
CA PRO A 59 -7.53 -1.34 -2.96
C PRO A 59 -6.84 -0.34 -2.03
N ILE A 60 -6.10 0.58 -2.62
CA ILE A 60 -5.46 1.68 -1.92
C ILE A 60 -6.33 2.92 -2.10
N ILE A 61 -6.53 3.65 -1.01
CA ILE A 61 -7.33 4.87 -0.99
C ILE A 61 -6.40 6.06 -0.79
N LYS A 62 -6.58 7.09 -1.60
CA LYS A 62 -5.88 8.37 -1.44
C LYS A 62 -6.90 9.41 -1.01
N ASN A 63 -6.70 9.98 0.16
CA ASN A 63 -7.54 11.05 0.68
C ASN A 63 -6.74 12.34 0.78
N LYS A 64 -7.21 13.37 0.11
CA LYS A 64 -6.57 14.67 0.18
C LYS A 64 -7.04 15.40 1.42
N GLU A 65 -6.13 15.62 2.35
CA GLU A 65 -6.38 16.40 3.54
C GLU A 65 -6.21 17.90 3.25
N ASN A 66 -6.55 18.72 4.24
CA ASN A 66 -6.33 20.16 4.14
C ASN A 66 -4.88 20.45 3.76
N ASN A 67 -4.66 21.52 2.99
CA ASN A 67 -3.32 21.99 2.63
C ASN A 67 -2.51 21.01 1.78
N LYS A 68 -3.19 20.26 0.92
CA LYS A 68 -2.54 19.44 -0.12
C LYS A 68 -1.86 18.17 0.37
N LYS A 69 -1.99 17.84 1.65
CA LYS A 69 -1.44 16.58 2.16
C LYS A 69 -2.32 15.42 1.72
N ILE A 70 -1.69 14.37 1.19
CA ILE A 70 -2.40 13.18 0.73
C ILE A 70 -2.14 12.03 1.69
N ILE A 71 -3.20 11.51 2.27
CA ILE A 71 -3.13 10.35 3.17
C ILE A 71 -3.37 9.09 2.36
N ILE A 72 -2.50 8.12 2.55
CA ILE A 72 -2.56 6.81 1.87
C ILE A 72 -3.10 5.79 2.86
N SER A 73 -4.12 5.05 2.46
CA SER A 73 -4.68 4.00 3.33
C SER A 73 -5.09 2.81 2.51
N ILE A 74 -5.24 1.67 3.17
CA ILE A 74 -5.76 0.46 2.56
C ILE A 74 -7.24 0.39 2.87
N ASN A 75 -8.06 0.03 1.88
CA ASN A 75 -9.49 -0.14 2.09
C ASN A 75 -9.73 -1.09 3.27
N PRO A 76 -10.49 -0.66 4.28
CA PRO A 76 -10.73 -1.51 5.46
C PRO A 76 -11.37 -2.85 5.13
N ASP A 77 -12.11 -2.93 4.04
CA ASP A 77 -12.73 -4.20 3.63
C ASP A 77 -11.68 -5.28 3.37
N LEU A 78 -10.55 -4.91 2.78
CA LEU A 78 -9.47 -5.87 2.58
C LEU A 78 -8.92 -6.37 3.91
N LYS A 79 -8.71 -5.45 4.86
CA LYS A 79 -8.15 -5.82 6.16
C LYS A 79 -9.08 -6.74 6.95
N ARG A 80 -10.40 -6.64 6.73
CA ARG A 80 -11.35 -7.51 7.40
C ARG A 80 -11.32 -8.94 6.89
N ILE A 81 -10.95 -9.14 5.64
CA ILE A 81 -10.96 -10.47 5.02
C ILE A 81 -9.60 -11.13 4.96
N ALA A 82 -8.52 -10.40 5.16
CA ALA A 82 -7.17 -10.95 5.05
C ALA A 82 -6.16 -10.17 5.87
N SER A 83 -5.37 -10.89 6.66
CA SER A 83 -4.20 -10.30 7.32
C SER A 83 -3.08 -10.12 6.30
N ILE A 84 -2.05 -9.36 6.68
CA ILE A 84 -0.89 -9.19 5.80
C ILE A 84 -0.19 -10.54 5.54
N GLN A 85 -0.15 -11.41 6.55
CA GLN A 85 0.43 -12.74 6.40
C GLN A 85 -0.35 -13.56 5.38
N THR A 86 -1.68 -13.51 5.43
CA THR A 86 -2.52 -14.21 4.47
C THR A 86 -2.28 -13.69 3.05
N ILE A 87 -2.18 -12.37 2.89
CA ILE A 87 -1.94 -11.76 1.58
C ILE A 87 -0.59 -12.20 1.03
N GLN A 88 0.45 -12.22 1.87
CA GLN A 88 1.77 -12.66 1.46
C GLN A 88 1.77 -14.13 1.03
N MET A 89 1.07 -14.97 1.77
CA MET A 89 0.94 -16.38 1.41
C MET A 89 0.23 -16.57 0.07
N LEU A 90 -0.85 -15.84 -0.15
CA LEU A 90 -1.60 -15.92 -1.41
C LEU A 90 -0.75 -15.47 -2.60
N ARG A 91 0.11 -14.48 -2.40
CA ARG A 91 0.99 -14.01 -3.46
C ARG A 91 1.99 -15.08 -3.88
N GLU A 92 2.46 -15.89 -2.94
CA GLU A 92 3.47 -16.92 -3.20
C GLU A 92 2.89 -18.19 -3.80
N LEU A 93 1.59 -18.39 -3.71
CA LEU A 93 0.94 -19.53 -4.32
C LEU A 93 0.88 -19.38 -5.85
#